data_2fa55960149628414463033f896ccdbc
#
_entry.id   2fa55960149628414463033f896ccdbc
#
_cell.length_a   1.000
_cell.length_b   1.000
_cell.length_c   1.000
_cell.angle_alpha   90.00
_cell.angle_beta   90.00
_cell.angle_gamma   90.00
#
_symmetry.space_group_name_H-M   'P 1'
#
loop_
_entity.id
_entity.type
_entity.pdbx_description
1 polymer ?
#
loop_
_entity_poly.entity_id
_entity_poly.type
_entity_poly.pdbx_seq_one_letter_code
_entity_poly.pdbx_strand_id
1 'polypeptide(L)'
;LLGIGLAVTVFRGAYEQIGNTIALWMRDDVDRLAGGFEIPATWFFSLNPLLVMAVTPLPLARWKRQAAAGRELSVMQKMATGALLVGLSYALLAAAELLSGEARASWLWLLAFMCVFTLGELYILPNGLGIFARLAPP
;
A
#
# COMPACT_ATOMS: atom_id res chain seq x y z
N LEU A 1 3.19 -14.71 18.09
CA LEU A 1 1.84 -14.14 18.00
C LEU A 1 1.83 -12.63 18.27
N LEU A 2 2.37 -12.17 19.40
CA LEU A 2 2.40 -10.73 19.75
C LEU A 2 3.08 -9.86 18.67
N GLY A 3 4.22 -10.27 18.14
CA GLY A 3 4.94 -9.52 17.09
C GLY A 3 4.15 -9.41 15.78
N ILE A 4 3.44 -10.48 15.39
CA ILE A 4 2.59 -10.47 14.20
C ILE A 4 1.37 -9.57 14.43
N GLY A 5 0.74 -9.68 15.61
CA GLY A 5 -0.37 -8.83 15.99
C GLY A 5 0.01 -7.35 15.96
N LEU A 6 1.17 -7.00 16.53
CA LEU A 6 1.71 -5.63 16.50
C LEU A 6 1.96 -5.14 15.06
N ALA A 7 2.59 -5.96 14.22
CA ALA A 7 2.84 -5.60 12.83
C ALA A 7 1.55 -5.35 12.04
N VAL A 8 0.53 -6.18 12.24
CA VAL A 8 -0.80 -5.98 11.62
C VAL A 8 -1.49 -4.73 12.16
N THR A 9 -1.39 -4.46 13.46
CA THR A 9 -1.97 -3.26 14.07
C THR A 9 -1.33 -1.98 13.53
N VAL A 10 0.01 -1.94 13.45
CA VAL A 10 0.75 -0.80 12.88
C VAL A 10 0.37 -0.61 11.39
N PHE A 11 0.29 -1.71 10.64
CA PHE A 11 -0.16 -1.63 9.24
C PHE A 11 -1.60 -1.09 9.13
N ARG A 12 -2.52 -1.56 9.98
CA ARG A 12 -3.90 -1.03 9.99
C ARG A 12 -3.94 0.45 10.33
N GLY A 13 -3.13 0.90 11.29
CA GLY A 13 -2.99 2.32 11.58
C GLY A 13 -2.53 3.13 10.38
N ALA A 14 -1.53 2.65 9.65
CA ALA A 14 -1.08 3.27 8.40
C ALA A 14 -2.19 3.25 7.32
N TYR A 15 -2.90 2.15 7.18
CA TYR A 15 -3.99 2.00 6.21
C TYR A 15 -5.12 3.02 6.45
N GLU A 16 -5.53 3.23 7.70
CA GLU A 16 -6.58 4.19 8.06
C GLU A 16 -6.19 5.64 7.73
N GLN A 17 -4.90 5.96 7.62
CA GLN A 17 -4.45 7.30 7.21
C GLN A 17 -4.83 7.63 5.75
N ILE A 18 -5.10 6.64 4.89
CA ILE A 18 -5.54 6.87 3.50
C ILE A 18 -6.87 7.65 3.49
N GLY A 19 -7.82 7.25 4.35
CA GLY A 19 -9.11 7.93 4.46
C GLY A 19 -9.09 9.18 5.35
N ASN A 20 -7.98 9.49 6.00
CA ASN A 20 -7.85 10.57 6.97
C ASN A 20 -6.81 11.59 6.53
N THR A 21 -5.57 11.44 6.96
CA THR A 21 -4.49 12.42 6.68
C THR A 21 -4.22 12.57 5.19
N ILE A 22 -4.16 11.46 4.43
CA ILE A 22 -3.89 11.50 2.99
C ILE A 22 -5.07 12.09 2.23
N ALA A 23 -6.30 11.86 2.68
CA ALA A 23 -7.48 12.48 2.10
C ALA A 23 -7.47 14.00 2.23
N LEU A 24 -7.05 14.51 3.39
CA LEU A 24 -6.90 15.95 3.63
C LEU A 24 -5.79 16.53 2.76
N TRP A 25 -4.60 15.91 2.79
CA TRP A 25 -3.47 16.34 1.96
C TRP A 25 -3.81 16.34 0.47
N MET A 26 -4.48 15.30 -0.03
CA MET A 26 -4.94 15.24 -1.42
C MET A 26 -5.89 16.40 -1.79
N ARG A 27 -6.74 16.81 -0.86
CA ARG A 27 -7.69 17.89 -1.10
C ARG A 27 -7.01 19.26 -1.13
N ASP A 28 -6.06 19.50 -0.22
CA ASP A 28 -5.53 20.83 0.06
C ASP A 28 -4.21 21.07 -0.70
N ASP A 29 -3.34 20.07 -0.82
CA ASP A 29 -1.95 20.20 -1.28
C ASP A 29 -1.64 19.48 -2.61
N VAL A 30 -2.61 18.75 -3.20
CA VAL A 30 -2.41 18.07 -4.48
C VAL A 30 -3.09 18.81 -5.63
N ASP A 31 -2.31 19.06 -6.69
CA ASP A 31 -2.85 19.51 -7.96
C ASP A 31 -3.45 18.29 -8.71
N ARG A 32 -4.77 18.28 -8.80
CA ARG A 32 -5.55 17.21 -9.43
C ARG A 32 -5.95 17.53 -10.88
N LEU A 33 -5.36 18.58 -11.47
CA LEU A 33 -5.65 18.93 -12.85
C LEU A 33 -4.91 17.99 -13.82
N ALA A 34 -5.66 17.32 -14.67
CA ALA A 34 -5.15 16.52 -15.75
C ALA A 34 -5.76 16.98 -17.07
N GLY A 35 -4.97 17.69 -17.89
CA GLY A 35 -5.42 18.15 -19.20
C GLY A 35 -6.64 19.08 -19.20
N GLY A 36 -6.83 19.89 -18.14
CA GLY A 36 -7.97 20.79 -17.97
C GLY A 36 -9.17 20.18 -17.26
N PHE A 37 -9.10 18.90 -16.87
CA PHE A 37 -10.11 18.24 -16.05
C PHE A 37 -9.60 18.04 -14.63
N GLU A 38 -10.38 18.45 -13.63
CA GLU A 38 -10.07 18.20 -12.23
C GLU A 38 -10.53 16.78 -11.84
N ILE A 39 -9.55 15.91 -11.47
CA ILE A 39 -9.83 14.55 -11.05
C ILE A 39 -10.53 14.58 -9.68
N PRO A 40 -11.77 14.03 -9.58
CA PRO A 40 -12.47 13.98 -8.30
C PRO A 40 -11.68 13.16 -7.25
N ALA A 41 -11.59 13.66 -6.03
CA ALA A 41 -10.90 12.97 -4.93
C ALA A 41 -11.41 11.54 -4.70
N THR A 42 -12.72 11.32 -4.90
CA THR A 42 -13.37 10.01 -4.78
C THR A 42 -12.82 8.94 -5.73
N TRP A 43 -12.30 9.35 -6.90
CA TRP A 43 -11.70 8.41 -7.84
C TRP A 43 -10.43 7.76 -7.28
N PHE A 44 -9.64 8.51 -6.52
CA PHE A 44 -8.44 7.97 -5.87
C PHE A 44 -8.79 6.93 -4.81
N PHE A 45 -9.88 7.11 -4.06
CA PHE A 45 -10.34 6.09 -3.10
C PHE A 45 -10.82 4.81 -3.80
N SER A 46 -11.46 4.94 -4.98
CA SER A 46 -11.88 3.81 -5.79
C SER A 46 -10.71 3.11 -6.51
N LEU A 47 -9.57 3.80 -6.63
CA LEU A 47 -8.38 3.26 -7.28
C LEU A 47 -7.76 2.10 -6.51
N ASN A 48 -7.78 2.13 -5.16
CA ASN A 48 -7.18 1.07 -4.35
C ASN A 48 -7.77 -0.33 -4.64
N PRO A 49 -9.08 -0.56 -4.61
CA PRO A 49 -9.65 -1.86 -4.99
C PRO A 49 -9.32 -2.29 -6.42
N LEU A 50 -9.29 -1.35 -7.37
CA LEU A 50 -8.91 -1.63 -8.76
C LEU A 50 -7.44 -2.03 -8.87
N LEU A 51 -6.55 -1.34 -8.17
CA LEU A 51 -5.13 -1.68 -8.10
C LEU A 51 -4.92 -3.03 -7.43
N VAL A 52 -5.63 -3.35 -6.35
CA VAL A 52 -5.59 -4.67 -5.73
C VAL A 52 -5.91 -5.75 -6.77
N MET A 53 -7.00 -5.60 -7.53
CA MET A 53 -7.37 -6.56 -8.56
C MET A 53 -6.33 -6.66 -9.69
N ALA A 54 -5.84 -5.52 -10.17
CA ALA A 54 -4.89 -5.47 -11.29
C ALA A 54 -3.49 -5.96 -10.91
N VAL A 55 -3.04 -5.68 -9.69
CA VAL A 55 -1.68 -5.93 -9.22
C VAL A 55 -1.53 -7.32 -8.57
N THR A 56 -2.60 -7.89 -8.01
CA THR A 56 -2.58 -9.23 -7.36
C THR A 56 -1.91 -10.33 -8.17
N PRO A 57 -2.07 -10.45 -9.50
CA PRO A 57 -1.40 -11.48 -10.28
C PRO A 57 0.14 -11.42 -10.21
N LEU A 58 0.73 -10.24 -10.00
CA LEU A 58 2.18 -10.07 -9.98
C LEU A 58 2.86 -10.78 -8.79
N PRO A 59 2.50 -10.50 -7.51
CA PRO A 59 3.07 -11.21 -6.38
C PRO A 59 2.73 -12.71 -6.41
N LEU A 60 1.54 -13.09 -6.85
CA LEU A 60 1.17 -14.50 -6.97
C LEU A 60 2.04 -15.25 -7.99
N ALA A 61 2.29 -14.68 -9.17
CA ALA A 61 3.17 -15.26 -10.17
C ALA A 61 4.61 -15.37 -9.64
N ARG A 62 5.10 -14.32 -8.94
CA ARG A 62 6.42 -14.32 -8.31
C ARG A 62 6.54 -15.43 -7.26
N TRP A 63 5.56 -15.55 -6.37
CA TRP A 63 5.57 -16.58 -5.32
C TRP A 63 5.50 -18.00 -5.89
N LYS A 64 4.68 -18.24 -6.92
CA LYS A 64 4.63 -19.53 -7.64
C LYS A 64 6.00 -19.88 -8.24
N ARG A 65 6.68 -18.93 -8.88
CA ARG A 65 8.02 -19.15 -9.44
C ARG A 65 9.05 -19.44 -8.37
N GLN A 66 9.00 -18.74 -7.24
CA GLN A 66 9.90 -18.96 -6.11
C GLN A 66 9.68 -20.33 -5.47
N ALA A 67 8.43 -20.77 -5.29
CA ALA A 67 8.09 -22.08 -4.78
C ALA A 67 8.58 -23.19 -5.72
N ALA A 68 8.39 -23.05 -7.03
CA ALA A 68 8.88 -23.98 -8.03
C ALA A 68 10.42 -24.09 -8.05
N ALA A 69 11.12 -23.01 -7.70
CA ALA A 69 12.57 -22.97 -7.60
C ALA A 69 13.12 -23.41 -6.22
N GLY A 70 12.25 -23.86 -5.31
CA GLY A 70 12.65 -24.22 -3.93
C GLY A 70 13.15 -23.06 -3.08
N ARG A 71 12.83 -21.82 -3.48
CA ARG A 71 13.24 -20.55 -2.82
C ARG A 71 12.05 -19.77 -2.29
N GLU A 72 11.05 -20.48 -1.80
CA GLU A 72 9.87 -19.81 -1.26
C GLU A 72 10.21 -18.98 -0.03
N LEU A 73 9.77 -17.70 -0.07
CA LEU A 73 9.92 -16.78 1.08
C LEU A 73 9.03 -17.28 2.23
N SER A 74 9.58 -17.24 3.44
CA SER A 74 8.79 -17.46 4.64
C SER A 74 7.70 -16.39 4.79
N VAL A 75 6.63 -16.71 5.52
CA VAL A 75 5.54 -15.74 5.76
C VAL A 75 6.06 -14.47 6.40
N MET A 76 7.01 -14.58 7.34
CA MET A 76 7.63 -13.42 7.99
C MET A 76 8.40 -12.55 7.01
N GLN A 77 9.12 -13.15 6.06
CA GLN A 77 9.84 -12.41 5.01
C GLN A 77 8.87 -11.69 4.05
N LYS A 78 7.75 -12.34 3.69
CA LYS A 78 6.70 -11.70 2.90
C LYS A 78 6.12 -10.50 3.64
N MET A 79 5.77 -10.64 4.92
CA MET A 79 5.26 -9.53 5.74
C MET A 79 6.28 -8.41 5.93
N ALA A 80 7.56 -8.72 6.17
CA ALA A 80 8.62 -7.73 6.26
C ALA A 80 8.79 -6.95 4.95
N THR A 81 8.75 -7.64 3.80
CA THR A 81 8.78 -6.99 2.48
C THR A 81 7.59 -6.05 2.30
N GLY A 82 6.39 -6.49 2.71
CA GLY A 82 5.20 -5.65 2.68
C GLY A 82 5.33 -4.41 3.55
N ALA A 83 5.85 -4.54 4.78
CA ALA A 83 6.07 -3.42 5.68
C ALA A 83 7.07 -2.40 5.11
N LEU A 84 8.15 -2.87 4.46
CA LEU A 84 9.10 -1.99 3.77
C LEU A 84 8.45 -1.25 2.59
N LEU A 85 7.59 -1.91 1.81
CA LEU A 85 6.86 -1.27 0.71
C LEU A 85 5.89 -0.21 1.23
N VAL A 86 5.17 -0.48 2.32
CA VAL A 86 4.31 0.51 2.97
C VAL A 86 5.13 1.70 3.46
N GLY A 87 6.26 1.47 4.15
CA GLY A 87 7.16 2.54 4.57
C GLY A 87 7.68 3.37 3.39
N LEU A 88 8.06 2.70 2.29
CA LEU A 88 8.51 3.36 1.07
C LEU A 88 7.40 4.22 0.44
N SER A 89 6.15 3.76 0.46
CA SER A 89 5.02 4.54 -0.07
C SER A 89 4.83 5.86 0.69
N TYR A 90 4.93 5.85 2.01
CA TYR A 90 4.88 7.08 2.81
C TYR A 90 6.12 7.97 2.61
N ALA A 91 7.29 7.37 2.41
CA ALA A 91 8.49 8.14 2.04
C ALA A 91 8.33 8.84 0.68
N LEU A 92 7.61 8.24 -0.28
CA LEU A 92 7.25 8.91 -1.54
C LEU A 92 6.38 10.14 -1.32
N LEU A 93 5.39 10.08 -0.42
CA LEU A 93 4.58 11.26 -0.10
C LEU A 93 5.40 12.36 0.60
N ALA A 94 6.26 11.99 1.53
CA ALA A 94 7.17 12.94 2.17
C ALA A 94 8.12 13.59 1.15
N ALA A 95 8.62 12.82 0.18
CA ALA A 95 9.43 13.35 -0.91
C ALA A 95 8.61 14.27 -1.83
N ALA A 96 7.36 13.93 -2.12
CA ALA A 96 6.46 14.77 -2.91
C ALA A 96 6.28 16.14 -2.26
N GLU A 97 6.04 16.20 -0.96
CA GLU A 97 5.89 17.42 -0.19
C GLU A 97 7.16 18.26 -0.21
N LEU A 98 8.31 17.64 0.07
CA LEU A 98 9.61 18.32 0.07
C LEU A 98 10.00 18.89 -1.29
N LEU A 99 9.68 18.16 -2.38
CA LEU A 99 10.04 18.58 -3.74
C LEU A 99 9.05 19.60 -4.32
N SER A 100 7.81 19.59 -3.87
CA SER A 100 6.78 20.54 -4.32
C SER A 100 6.93 21.91 -3.65
N GLY A 101 7.51 21.98 -2.45
CA GLY A 101 7.71 23.24 -1.70
C GLY A 101 6.38 23.97 -1.47
N GLU A 102 6.29 25.23 -1.95
CA GLU A 102 5.07 26.04 -1.86
C GLU A 102 4.05 25.73 -2.98
N ALA A 103 4.44 24.94 -3.98
CA ALA A 103 3.54 24.51 -5.06
C ALA A 103 2.77 23.26 -4.66
N ARG A 104 1.58 23.06 -5.26
CA ARG A 104 0.83 21.83 -5.05
C ARG A 104 1.56 20.64 -5.66
N ALA A 105 1.59 19.50 -4.95
CA ALA A 105 2.18 18.27 -5.44
C ALA A 105 1.35 17.71 -6.62
N SER A 106 2.02 17.14 -7.62
CA SER A 106 1.33 16.51 -8.75
C SER A 106 0.56 15.26 -8.29
N TRP A 107 -0.63 15.04 -8.83
CA TRP A 107 -1.43 13.83 -8.60
C TRP A 107 -0.68 12.53 -8.96
N LEU A 108 0.37 12.59 -9.77
CA LEU A 108 1.22 11.43 -10.09
C LEU A 108 1.93 10.87 -8.86
N TRP A 109 2.29 11.70 -7.89
CA TRP A 109 2.85 11.25 -6.61
C TRP A 109 1.86 10.42 -5.81
N LEU A 110 0.59 10.85 -5.81
CA LEU A 110 -0.48 10.10 -5.15
C LEU A 110 -0.73 8.75 -5.84
N LEU A 111 -0.68 8.72 -7.18
CA LEU A 111 -0.79 7.48 -7.94
C LEU A 111 0.38 6.52 -7.62
N ALA A 112 1.62 7.04 -7.60
CA ALA A 112 2.80 6.27 -7.23
C ALA A 112 2.70 5.71 -5.81
N PHE A 113 2.26 6.54 -4.85
CA PHE A 113 1.95 6.12 -3.49
C PHE A 113 0.97 4.95 -3.47
N MET A 114 -0.18 5.10 -4.13
CA MET A 114 -1.23 4.07 -4.16
C MET A 114 -0.72 2.75 -4.76
N CYS A 115 0.07 2.79 -5.83
CA CYS A 115 0.64 1.59 -6.43
C CYS A 115 1.60 0.84 -5.48
N VAL A 116 2.52 1.56 -4.84
CA VAL A 116 3.50 0.96 -3.91
C VAL A 116 2.81 0.50 -2.62
N PHE A 117 1.87 1.28 -2.11
CA PHE A 117 1.09 0.93 -0.92
C PHE A 117 0.29 -0.37 -1.15
N THR A 118 -0.43 -0.47 -2.28
CA THR A 118 -1.21 -1.66 -2.64
C THR A 118 -0.33 -2.91 -2.75
N LEU A 119 0.88 -2.78 -3.32
CA LEU A 119 1.85 -3.88 -3.30
C LEU A 119 2.19 -4.31 -1.87
N GLY A 120 2.47 -3.37 -0.98
CA GLY A 120 2.73 -3.65 0.43
C GLY A 120 1.56 -4.34 1.12
N GLU A 121 0.34 -3.87 0.88
CA GLU A 121 -0.90 -4.46 1.39
C GLU A 121 -1.05 -5.93 0.97
N LEU A 122 -0.81 -6.25 -0.31
CA LEU A 122 -0.88 -7.61 -0.84
C LEU A 122 0.14 -8.56 -0.21
N TYR A 123 1.27 -8.04 0.26
CA TYR A 123 2.28 -8.82 0.98
C TYR A 123 1.95 -9.02 2.47
N ILE A 124 1.18 -8.15 3.11
CA ILE A 124 0.86 -8.21 4.54
C ILE A 124 -0.44 -8.93 4.80
N LEU A 125 -1.56 -8.47 4.22
CA LEU A 125 -2.90 -8.91 4.62
C LEU A 125 -3.14 -10.41 4.40
N PRO A 126 -2.91 -11.00 3.21
CA PRO A 126 -3.19 -12.42 3.01
C PRO A 126 -2.32 -13.32 3.88
N ASN A 127 -1.07 -12.92 4.11
CA ASN A 127 -0.13 -13.69 4.90
C ASN A 127 -0.43 -13.58 6.40
N GLY A 128 -0.76 -12.39 6.89
CA GLY A 128 -1.14 -12.16 8.28
C GLY A 128 -2.43 -12.90 8.64
N LEU A 129 -3.48 -12.75 7.85
CA LEU A 129 -4.75 -13.45 8.07
C LEU A 129 -4.60 -14.96 7.99
N GLY A 130 -3.77 -15.48 7.08
CA GLY A 130 -3.48 -16.92 6.95
C GLY A 130 -2.83 -17.52 8.20
N ILE A 131 -1.98 -16.77 8.90
CA ILE A 131 -1.41 -17.21 10.18
C ILE A 131 -2.48 -17.26 11.26
N PHE A 132 -3.30 -16.21 11.40
CA PHE A 132 -4.37 -16.19 12.39
C PHE A 132 -5.38 -17.31 12.17
N ALA A 133 -5.75 -17.60 10.92
CA ALA A 133 -6.66 -18.68 10.59
C ALA A 133 -6.11 -20.08 10.97
N ARG A 134 -4.78 -20.27 10.89
CA ARG A 134 -4.14 -21.53 11.27
C ARG A 134 -3.99 -21.70 12.79
N LEU A 135 -4.01 -20.61 13.54
CA LEU A 135 -3.79 -20.59 14.98
C LEU A 135 -5.10 -20.40 15.77
N ALA A 136 -6.21 -20.16 15.09
CA ALA A 136 -7.53 -20.13 15.72
C ALA A 136 -7.89 -21.53 16.22
N PRO A 137 -8.32 -21.68 17.49
CA PRO A 137 -8.82 -22.95 17.98
C PRO A 137 -10.10 -23.34 17.22
N PRO A 138 -10.36 -24.65 17.07
CA PRO A 138 -11.57 -25.14 16.40
C PRO A 138 -12.84 -24.73 17.14
#